data_db3bfd34ef421575e8f2735dfe1b8d1c
#
_entry.id   db3bfd34ef421575e8f2735dfe1b8d1c
#
_cell.length_a   1.000
_cell.length_b   1.000
_cell.length_c   1.000
_cell.angle_alpha   90.00
_cell.angle_beta   90.00
_cell.angle_gamma   90.00
#
_symmetry.space_group_name_H-M   'P 1'
#
loop_
_entity.id
_entity.type
_entity.pdbx_description
1 polymer ?
#
loop_
_entity_poly.entity_id
_entity_poly.type
_entity_poly.pdbx_seq_one_letter_code
_entity_poly.pdbx_strand_id
1 'polypeptide(L)'
;MKKHILTVLLALGLTQVWAQQQGVSKDLILIGTIQDLSGPLAGYGKAVRNGMQKRIDELNEQGSIHGRKLKLLTEDSGYDPKRAVLAAQKLVNQDKIFIMAAHIGTAQNNAAMPVQFEKNIINFLPVTAAREMYEPFNRLKYAAFATYYDQMRAAVPSLVKEKKITKVCAIYQDDEFGLEVLRGAETGLKSIKMDFTEKTTYKRGATDFSSQTARMKSAGCEMVVLGTIIRETVGAIAEARKTGFNPLFLGSSAAYTDLIHKLGGKAMDGMYAAMTVPHPYLDETSKPIAAWANKYKAKFGDDPTVFSVYGYIIVDAFIRGAEKAGPNLTTDSFIKAMDSLTLPPDMFGGPEGKFTPTQHLSSNRSRLSQIQDGRWKIISDYYKLD
;
A
#
# COMPACT_ATOMS: atom_id res chain seq x y z
N MET A 1 -39.73 30.98 69.23
CA MET A 1 -39.90 30.93 67.78
C MET A 1 -38.54 30.62 67.19
N LYS A 2 -38.28 29.36 66.86
CA LYS A 2 -37.01 28.89 66.20
C LYS A 2 -37.31 28.68 64.75
N LYS A 3 -36.67 29.45 63.85
CA LYS A 3 -36.75 29.28 62.39
C LYS A 3 -35.75 28.26 61.99
N HIS A 4 -36.20 27.11 61.42
CA HIS A 4 -35.34 26.12 60.71
C HIS A 4 -35.16 26.58 59.28
N ILE A 5 -33.93 26.91 58.92
CA ILE A 5 -33.50 27.12 57.50
C ILE A 5 -33.13 25.77 56.93
N LEU A 6 -33.93 25.32 55.98
CA LEU A 6 -33.67 24.07 55.21
C LEU A 6 -32.77 24.43 54.02
N THR A 7 -31.51 24.09 54.11
CA THR A 7 -30.53 24.24 52.98
C THR A 7 -30.67 23.04 52.04
N VAL A 8 -31.29 23.28 50.87
CA VAL A 8 -31.35 22.30 49.80
C VAL A 8 -30.04 22.37 49.03
N LEU A 9 -29.15 21.35 49.17
CA LEU A 9 -27.99 21.16 48.34
C LEU A 9 -28.43 20.58 46.99
N LEU A 10 -28.45 21.41 45.94
CA LEU A 10 -28.54 20.96 44.54
C LEU A 10 -27.21 20.33 44.14
N ALA A 11 -27.15 18.98 44.13
CA ALA A 11 -26.04 18.26 43.52
C ALA A 11 -26.17 18.35 41.99
N LEU A 12 -25.49 19.31 41.39
CA LEU A 12 -25.26 19.34 39.92
C LEU A 12 -24.37 18.17 39.55
N GLY A 13 -24.99 17.07 39.12
CA GLY A 13 -24.31 15.96 38.49
C GLY A 13 -23.74 16.45 37.16
N LEU A 14 -22.45 16.75 37.10
CA LEU A 14 -21.71 16.93 35.86
C LEU A 14 -21.66 15.59 35.14
N THR A 15 -22.67 15.32 34.32
CA THR A 15 -22.56 14.27 33.30
C THR A 15 -21.49 14.74 32.32
N GLN A 16 -20.28 14.21 32.45
CA GLN A 16 -19.28 14.31 31.39
C GLN A 16 -19.88 13.64 30.15
N VAL A 17 -20.44 14.46 29.26
CA VAL A 17 -20.77 13.99 27.89
C VAL A 17 -19.42 13.76 27.22
N TRP A 18 -18.95 12.53 27.26
CA TRP A 18 -17.83 12.12 26.45
C TRP A 18 -18.25 12.31 25.00
N ALA A 19 -17.58 13.23 24.30
CA ALA A 19 -17.83 13.43 22.88
C ALA A 19 -17.63 12.07 22.20
N GLN A 20 -18.70 11.54 21.60
CA GLN A 20 -18.66 10.25 20.94
C GLN A 20 -17.59 10.27 19.83
N GLN A 21 -16.66 9.29 19.85
CA GLN A 21 -15.63 9.19 18.83
C GLN A 21 -16.27 9.04 17.45
N GLN A 22 -15.86 9.91 16.50
CA GLN A 22 -16.33 9.83 15.13
C GLN A 22 -16.09 8.42 14.57
N GLY A 23 -17.08 7.86 13.89
CA GLY A 23 -17.01 6.57 13.23
C GLY A 23 -17.06 5.34 14.14
N VAL A 24 -17.31 5.55 15.46
CA VAL A 24 -17.46 4.48 16.44
C VAL A 24 -18.81 4.63 17.12
N SER A 25 -19.68 3.65 16.97
CA SER A 25 -20.95 3.56 17.68
C SER A 25 -20.95 2.38 18.66
N LYS A 26 -22.09 2.11 19.27
CA LYS A 26 -22.27 0.94 20.15
C LYS A 26 -22.04 -0.38 19.40
N ASP A 27 -22.46 -0.44 18.14
CA ASP A 27 -22.54 -1.70 17.37
C ASP A 27 -21.63 -1.71 16.13
N LEU A 28 -20.96 -0.58 15.80
CA LEU A 28 -20.31 -0.42 14.51
C LEU A 28 -19.06 0.44 14.58
N ILE A 29 -18.03 0.06 13.77
CA ILE A 29 -16.87 0.89 13.46
C ILE A 29 -16.85 1.10 11.93
N LEU A 30 -16.76 2.36 11.50
CA LEU A 30 -16.73 2.76 10.09
C LEU A 30 -15.30 2.92 9.61
N ILE A 31 -14.91 2.11 8.63
CA ILE A 31 -13.61 2.19 7.94
C ILE A 31 -13.85 2.82 6.57
N GLY A 32 -13.15 3.90 6.26
CA GLY A 32 -13.13 4.50 4.93
C GLY A 32 -11.95 3.99 4.12
N THR A 33 -12.13 3.89 2.82
CA THR A 33 -11.06 3.64 1.86
C THR A 33 -11.33 4.38 0.55
N ILE A 34 -10.27 4.90 -0.07
CA ILE A 34 -10.32 5.52 -1.40
C ILE A 34 -9.51 4.66 -2.35
N GLN A 35 -10.18 4.12 -3.36
CA GLN A 35 -9.57 3.23 -4.32
C GLN A 35 -9.65 3.82 -5.73
N ASP A 36 -8.87 3.28 -6.64
CA ASP A 36 -9.13 3.45 -8.07
C ASP A 36 -10.01 2.28 -8.53
N LEU A 37 -11.27 2.57 -8.87
CA LEU A 37 -12.21 1.55 -9.36
C LEU A 37 -12.54 1.71 -10.84
N SER A 38 -12.20 2.85 -11.43
CA SER A 38 -12.55 3.22 -12.80
C SER A 38 -11.37 3.67 -13.67
N GLY A 39 -10.21 3.94 -13.08
CA GLY A 39 -9.01 4.45 -13.74
C GLY A 39 -7.96 3.38 -14.06
N PRO A 40 -6.71 3.80 -14.27
CA PRO A 40 -5.61 2.91 -14.70
C PRO A 40 -5.22 1.85 -13.69
N LEU A 41 -5.52 2.03 -12.40
CA LEU A 41 -5.27 1.07 -11.33
C LEU A 41 -6.52 0.30 -10.89
N ALA A 42 -7.59 0.29 -11.70
CA ALA A 42 -8.86 -0.34 -11.31
C ALA A 42 -8.69 -1.82 -10.91
N GLY A 43 -7.76 -2.55 -11.55
CA GLY A 43 -7.43 -3.92 -11.15
C GLY A 43 -6.86 -4.02 -9.74
N TYR A 44 -6.01 -3.05 -9.33
CA TYR A 44 -5.46 -2.98 -7.97
C TYR A 44 -6.54 -2.57 -6.96
N GLY A 45 -7.24 -1.46 -7.25
CA GLY A 45 -8.22 -0.91 -6.32
C GLY A 45 -9.37 -1.88 -6.01
N LYS A 46 -9.87 -2.58 -7.01
CA LYS A 46 -10.87 -3.64 -6.83
C LYS A 46 -10.34 -4.79 -5.98
N ALA A 47 -9.11 -5.23 -6.23
CA ALA A 47 -8.49 -6.30 -5.46
C ALA A 47 -8.27 -5.91 -4.00
N VAL A 48 -7.75 -4.69 -3.72
CA VAL A 48 -7.61 -4.15 -2.35
C VAL A 48 -8.95 -4.12 -1.64
N ARG A 49 -9.97 -3.49 -2.23
CA ARG A 49 -11.32 -3.42 -1.67
C ARG A 49 -11.88 -4.81 -1.35
N ASN A 50 -11.74 -5.75 -2.27
CA ASN A 50 -12.23 -7.12 -2.09
C ASN A 50 -11.48 -7.85 -0.96
N GLY A 51 -10.17 -7.67 -0.86
CA GLY A 51 -9.37 -8.21 0.24
C GLY A 51 -9.80 -7.64 1.60
N MET A 52 -10.01 -6.31 1.68
CA MET A 52 -10.55 -5.66 2.87
C MET A 52 -11.92 -6.22 3.25
N GLN A 53 -12.83 -6.28 2.27
CA GLN A 53 -14.20 -6.78 2.50
C GLN A 53 -14.19 -8.23 2.97
N LYS A 54 -13.35 -9.09 2.37
CA LYS A 54 -13.22 -10.48 2.79
C LYS A 54 -12.84 -10.61 4.27
N ARG A 55 -11.85 -9.84 4.72
CA ARG A 55 -11.41 -9.90 6.13
C ARG A 55 -12.46 -9.33 7.09
N ILE A 56 -13.16 -8.27 6.69
CA ILE A 56 -14.28 -7.69 7.44
C ILE A 56 -15.41 -8.70 7.59
N ASP A 57 -15.80 -9.37 6.49
CA ASP A 57 -16.88 -10.36 6.52
C ASP A 57 -16.53 -11.53 7.43
N GLU A 58 -15.29 -12.05 7.36
CA GLU A 58 -14.80 -13.11 8.25
C GLU A 58 -14.88 -12.70 9.73
N LEU A 59 -14.48 -11.48 10.07
CA LEU A 59 -14.64 -10.99 11.44
C LEU A 59 -16.12 -10.92 11.84
N ASN A 60 -16.94 -10.30 10.99
CA ASN A 60 -18.35 -10.06 11.28
C ASN A 60 -19.19 -11.35 11.39
N GLU A 61 -18.77 -12.42 10.70
CA GLU A 61 -19.38 -13.75 10.79
C GLU A 61 -18.95 -14.49 12.06
N GLN A 62 -17.68 -14.36 12.45
CA GLN A 62 -17.10 -15.06 13.60
C GLN A 62 -17.31 -14.33 14.93
N GLY A 63 -17.58 -13.02 14.88
CA GLY A 63 -17.73 -12.21 16.09
C GLY A 63 -17.74 -10.72 15.82
N SER A 64 -16.99 -9.99 16.66
CA SER A 64 -16.96 -8.53 16.65
C SER A 64 -15.76 -8.02 17.45
N ILE A 65 -15.43 -6.75 17.33
CA ILE A 65 -14.42 -6.08 18.16
C ILE A 65 -15.16 -5.43 19.33
N HIS A 66 -15.05 -6.01 20.51
CA HIS A 66 -15.74 -5.50 21.72
C HIS A 66 -17.23 -5.20 21.47
N GLY A 67 -17.94 -6.09 20.78
CA GLY A 67 -19.36 -5.94 20.45
C GLY A 67 -19.66 -5.14 19.17
N ARG A 68 -18.66 -4.62 18.48
CA ARG A 68 -18.84 -3.82 17.27
C ARG A 68 -18.44 -4.58 16.01
N LYS A 69 -19.28 -4.56 15.00
CA LYS A 69 -18.97 -5.02 13.66
C LYS A 69 -18.21 -3.94 12.87
N LEU A 70 -17.52 -4.35 11.83
CA LEU A 70 -16.86 -3.42 10.89
C LEU A 70 -17.75 -3.18 9.67
N LYS A 71 -17.73 -1.94 9.17
CA LYS A 71 -18.33 -1.56 7.89
C LYS A 71 -17.33 -0.80 7.05
N LEU A 72 -17.12 -1.25 5.81
CA LEU A 72 -16.28 -0.59 4.83
C LEU A 72 -17.11 0.39 3.99
N LEU A 73 -16.60 1.62 3.88
CA LEU A 73 -17.12 2.66 2.98
C LEU A 73 -16.04 2.94 1.94
N THR A 74 -16.37 2.74 0.68
CA THR A 74 -15.41 2.85 -0.44
C THR A 74 -15.80 3.97 -1.37
N GLU A 75 -14.84 4.84 -1.70
CA GLU A 75 -14.98 5.88 -2.72
C GLU A 75 -14.00 5.63 -3.88
N ASP A 76 -14.38 6.08 -5.08
CA ASP A 76 -13.57 5.97 -6.30
C ASP A 76 -12.86 7.28 -6.62
N SER A 77 -11.52 7.28 -6.62
CA SER A 77 -10.73 8.41 -7.08
C SER A 77 -10.41 8.41 -8.58
N GLY A 78 -10.58 7.27 -9.26
CA GLY A 78 -10.13 7.10 -10.65
C GLY A 78 -8.65 7.41 -10.84
N TYR A 79 -7.84 7.25 -9.78
CA TYR A 79 -6.41 7.60 -9.73
C TYR A 79 -6.11 9.09 -9.98
N ASP A 80 -7.08 9.97 -9.66
CA ASP A 80 -6.96 11.42 -9.75
C ASP A 80 -6.86 12.06 -8.35
N PRO A 81 -5.83 12.88 -8.06
CA PRO A 81 -5.65 13.49 -6.74
C PRO A 81 -6.78 14.45 -6.35
N LYS A 82 -7.38 15.17 -7.30
CA LYS A 82 -8.49 16.09 -7.01
C LYS A 82 -9.75 15.31 -6.61
N ARG A 83 -10.04 14.22 -7.31
CA ARG A 83 -11.14 13.31 -6.95
C ARG A 83 -10.87 12.65 -5.60
N ALA A 84 -9.62 12.31 -5.28
CA ALA A 84 -9.26 11.77 -3.97
C ALA A 84 -9.55 12.74 -2.82
N VAL A 85 -9.32 14.05 -3.02
CA VAL A 85 -9.71 15.09 -2.04
C VAL A 85 -11.22 15.11 -1.82
N LEU A 86 -12.03 15.08 -2.90
CA LEU A 86 -13.49 15.06 -2.80
C LEU A 86 -14.00 13.79 -2.09
N ALA A 87 -13.42 12.64 -2.41
CA ALA A 87 -13.72 11.38 -1.75
C ALA A 87 -13.36 11.42 -0.25
N ALA A 88 -12.21 12.00 0.11
CA ALA A 88 -11.83 12.19 1.50
C ALA A 88 -12.79 13.12 2.25
N GLN A 89 -13.19 14.24 1.64
CA GLN A 89 -14.18 15.15 2.22
C GLN A 89 -15.51 14.45 2.50
N LYS A 90 -15.98 13.61 1.57
CA LYS A 90 -17.20 12.82 1.76
C LYS A 90 -17.04 11.82 2.91
N LEU A 91 -16.03 10.97 2.88
CA LEU A 91 -15.82 9.95 3.90
C LEU A 91 -15.58 10.54 5.30
N VAL A 92 -14.80 11.62 5.39
CA VAL A 92 -14.42 12.24 6.67
C VAL A 92 -15.54 13.13 7.22
N ASN A 93 -16.14 13.98 6.39
CA ASN A 93 -17.05 15.04 6.85
C ASN A 93 -18.53 14.66 6.76
N GLN A 94 -18.92 13.78 5.82
CA GLN A 94 -20.32 13.36 5.65
C GLN A 94 -20.55 11.99 6.26
N ASP A 95 -19.79 10.98 5.81
CA ASP A 95 -19.94 9.60 6.27
C ASP A 95 -19.35 9.37 7.68
N LYS A 96 -18.50 10.30 8.16
CA LYS A 96 -17.95 10.28 9.52
C LYS A 96 -17.17 9.00 9.84
N ILE A 97 -16.25 8.59 8.99
CA ILE A 97 -15.40 7.41 9.22
C ILE A 97 -14.52 7.57 10.47
N PHE A 98 -14.16 6.45 11.09
CA PHE A 98 -13.19 6.41 12.19
C PHE A 98 -11.74 6.51 11.69
N ILE A 99 -11.43 5.83 10.58
CA ILE A 99 -10.09 5.68 10.05
C ILE A 99 -10.12 5.58 8.52
N MET A 100 -9.12 6.14 7.85
CA MET A 100 -8.88 5.93 6.42
C MET A 100 -7.87 4.82 6.25
N ALA A 101 -8.26 3.67 5.72
CA ALA A 101 -7.40 2.50 5.58
C ALA A 101 -7.15 2.15 4.11
N ALA A 102 -5.95 1.68 3.80
CA ALA A 102 -5.58 1.14 2.49
C ALA A 102 -5.83 2.09 1.30
N HIS A 103 -5.85 3.40 1.50
CA HIS A 103 -6.02 4.38 0.42
C HIS A 103 -4.91 4.21 -0.62
N ILE A 104 -5.29 4.02 -1.90
CA ILE A 104 -4.34 3.72 -2.98
C ILE A 104 -3.77 4.99 -3.64
N GLY A 105 -2.47 4.97 -3.95
CA GLY A 105 -1.77 5.98 -4.75
C GLY A 105 -1.05 7.05 -3.93
N THR A 106 0.15 7.45 -4.37
CA THR A 106 1.01 8.42 -3.66
C THR A 106 0.45 9.82 -3.73
N ALA A 107 0.26 10.37 -4.93
CA ALA A 107 -0.29 11.71 -5.12
C ALA A 107 -1.70 11.86 -4.51
N GLN A 108 -2.50 10.81 -4.57
CA GLN A 108 -3.84 10.75 -4.01
C GLN A 108 -3.84 10.85 -2.49
N ASN A 109 -2.96 10.08 -1.81
CA ASN A 109 -2.78 10.17 -0.36
C ASN A 109 -2.27 11.54 0.06
N ASN A 110 -1.22 12.06 -0.62
CA ASN A 110 -0.66 13.36 -0.31
C ASN A 110 -1.71 14.47 -0.39
N ALA A 111 -2.59 14.42 -1.39
CA ALA A 111 -3.66 15.39 -1.56
C ALA A 111 -4.79 15.25 -0.51
N ALA A 112 -5.10 14.02 -0.09
CA ALA A 112 -6.22 13.73 0.82
C ALA A 112 -5.85 13.82 2.31
N MET A 113 -4.60 13.58 2.69
CA MET A 113 -4.15 13.59 4.10
C MET A 113 -4.51 14.87 4.87
N PRO A 114 -4.40 16.11 4.31
CA PRO A 114 -4.82 17.32 5.03
C PRO A 114 -6.27 17.26 5.49
N VAL A 115 -7.19 16.77 4.67
CA VAL A 115 -8.62 16.61 5.02
C VAL A 115 -8.81 15.62 6.17
N GLN A 116 -8.05 14.54 6.19
CA GLN A 116 -8.08 13.53 7.25
C GLN A 116 -7.54 14.11 8.57
N PHE A 117 -6.38 14.75 8.51
CA PHE A 117 -5.67 15.23 9.70
C PHE A 117 -6.41 16.37 10.41
N GLU A 118 -7.10 17.24 9.67
CA GLU A 118 -7.96 18.29 10.24
C GLU A 118 -9.03 17.71 11.18
N LYS A 119 -9.49 16.48 10.92
CA LYS A 119 -10.50 15.77 11.73
C LYS A 119 -9.91 14.66 12.60
N ASN A 120 -8.58 14.65 12.78
CA ASN A 120 -7.88 13.65 13.59
C ASN A 120 -8.10 12.19 13.09
N ILE A 121 -8.28 12.03 11.77
CA ILE A 121 -8.43 10.72 11.11
C ILE A 121 -7.08 10.20 10.68
N ILE A 122 -6.75 8.98 11.11
CA ILE A 122 -5.51 8.29 10.77
C ILE A 122 -5.50 7.90 9.29
N ASN A 123 -4.39 8.16 8.59
CA ASN A 123 -4.04 7.56 7.32
C ASN A 123 -3.34 6.23 7.60
N PHE A 124 -4.11 5.16 7.55
CA PHE A 124 -3.72 3.84 8.05
C PHE A 124 -3.31 2.91 6.92
N LEU A 125 -2.01 2.58 6.89
CA LEU A 125 -1.42 1.60 6.00
C LEU A 125 -1.86 1.77 4.54
N PRO A 126 -1.65 2.95 3.93
CA PRO A 126 -2.07 3.20 2.56
C PRO A 126 -1.38 2.23 1.59
N VAL A 127 -2.05 1.94 0.47
CA VAL A 127 -1.51 1.11 -0.61
C VAL A 127 -0.67 1.97 -1.54
N THR A 128 0.41 2.46 -0.98
CA THR A 128 1.57 3.05 -1.64
C THR A 128 2.76 2.93 -0.70
N ALA A 129 3.93 2.67 -1.25
CA ALA A 129 5.16 2.52 -0.49
C ALA A 129 6.03 3.78 -0.54
N ALA A 130 5.41 4.96 -0.61
CA ALA A 130 6.12 6.24 -0.58
C ALA A 130 6.49 6.61 0.87
N ARG A 131 7.67 7.24 1.05
CA ARG A 131 8.14 7.68 2.37
C ARG A 131 7.21 8.70 3.03
N GLU A 132 6.53 9.50 2.26
CA GLU A 132 5.55 10.49 2.73
C GLU A 132 4.41 9.87 3.56
N MET A 133 4.22 8.56 3.47
CA MET A 133 3.20 7.84 4.24
C MET A 133 3.56 7.69 5.72
N TYR A 134 4.82 7.93 6.11
CA TYR A 134 5.26 7.95 7.51
C TYR A 134 6.25 9.08 7.82
N GLU A 135 6.89 9.69 6.80
CA GLU A 135 7.80 10.83 6.92
C GLU A 135 7.19 12.10 6.33
N PRO A 136 7.50 13.31 6.84
CA PRO A 136 8.00 13.49 8.21
C PRO A 136 7.03 12.88 9.22
N PHE A 137 7.55 12.52 10.40
CA PHE A 137 6.71 11.88 11.42
C PHE A 137 5.45 12.68 11.72
N ASN A 138 4.32 11.99 11.72
CA ASN A 138 3.04 12.48 12.16
C ASN A 138 2.30 11.32 12.84
N ARG A 139 1.76 11.56 14.04
CA ARG A 139 1.07 10.53 14.80
C ARG A 139 -0.13 9.88 14.08
N LEU A 140 -0.64 10.53 13.03
CA LEU A 140 -1.76 10.05 12.21
C LEU A 140 -1.32 9.31 10.94
N LYS A 141 -0.04 9.08 10.74
CA LYS A 141 0.50 8.33 9.60
C LYS A 141 1.02 6.97 10.04
N TYR A 142 0.55 5.91 9.40
CA TYR A 142 1.08 4.54 9.56
C TYR A 142 1.28 3.90 8.20
N ALA A 143 2.47 3.36 7.93
CA ALA A 143 2.84 2.69 6.69
C ALA A 143 3.22 1.22 6.93
N ALA A 144 2.84 0.33 5.99
CA ALA A 144 2.99 -1.10 6.16
C ALA A 144 4.28 -1.67 5.58
N PHE A 145 4.70 -1.18 4.41
CA PHE A 145 5.63 -1.89 3.54
C PHE A 145 6.92 -1.11 3.34
N ALA A 146 8.01 -1.84 3.06
CA ALA A 146 9.26 -1.25 2.62
C ALA A 146 9.04 -0.21 1.53
N THR A 147 9.61 0.98 1.70
CA THR A 147 9.37 2.10 0.80
C THR A 147 9.92 1.85 -0.60
N TYR A 148 9.34 2.48 -1.62
CA TYR A 148 9.89 2.44 -2.98
C TYR A 148 11.35 2.87 -2.99
N TYR A 149 11.69 3.88 -2.18
CA TYR A 149 13.04 4.33 -2.00
C TYR A 149 13.95 3.21 -1.47
N ASP A 150 13.58 2.55 -0.39
CA ASP A 150 14.37 1.47 0.21
C ASP A 150 14.45 0.24 -0.69
N GLN A 151 13.36 -0.12 -1.36
CA GLN A 151 13.34 -1.19 -2.34
C GLN A 151 14.40 -0.97 -3.42
N MET A 152 14.44 0.21 -4.01
CA MET A 152 15.34 0.51 -5.12
C MET A 152 16.78 0.75 -4.67
N ARG A 153 17.00 1.41 -3.53
CA ARG A 153 18.37 1.60 -3.02
C ARG A 153 19.07 0.31 -2.65
N ALA A 154 18.30 -0.75 -2.34
CA ALA A 154 18.83 -2.08 -2.09
C ALA A 154 18.95 -2.94 -3.36
N ALA A 155 17.88 -2.99 -4.17
CA ALA A 155 17.80 -3.89 -5.32
C ALA A 155 18.73 -3.48 -6.46
N VAL A 156 18.84 -2.17 -6.76
CA VAL A 156 19.64 -1.66 -7.89
C VAL A 156 21.11 -2.04 -7.75
N PRO A 157 21.83 -1.69 -6.66
CA PRO A 157 23.24 -2.06 -6.55
C PRO A 157 23.47 -3.58 -6.47
N SER A 158 22.53 -4.32 -5.91
CA SER A 158 22.60 -5.79 -5.85
C SER A 158 22.59 -6.40 -7.26
N LEU A 159 21.62 -6.03 -8.10
CA LEU A 159 21.52 -6.52 -9.47
C LEU A 159 22.67 -6.02 -10.36
N VAL A 160 23.06 -4.76 -10.22
CA VAL A 160 24.22 -4.20 -10.94
C VAL A 160 25.47 -5.03 -10.69
N LYS A 161 25.76 -5.34 -9.42
CA LYS A 161 26.92 -6.15 -9.06
C LYS A 161 26.79 -7.60 -9.56
N GLU A 162 25.64 -8.22 -9.33
CA GLU A 162 25.41 -9.62 -9.72
C GLU A 162 25.52 -9.83 -11.25
N LYS A 163 24.87 -8.93 -12.00
CA LYS A 163 24.78 -9.02 -13.47
C LYS A 163 25.90 -8.27 -14.21
N LYS A 164 26.82 -7.63 -13.48
CA LYS A 164 27.94 -6.85 -14.03
C LYS A 164 27.46 -5.71 -14.96
N ILE A 165 26.36 -5.06 -14.62
CA ILE A 165 25.76 -3.96 -15.37
C ILE A 165 26.64 -2.72 -15.28
N THR A 166 26.83 -2.04 -16.41
CA THR A 166 27.62 -0.80 -16.48
C THR A 166 26.78 0.41 -16.85
N LYS A 167 25.63 0.23 -17.49
CA LYS A 167 24.73 1.31 -17.93
C LYS A 167 23.31 1.08 -17.44
N VAL A 168 22.88 1.93 -16.50
CA VAL A 168 21.55 1.88 -15.90
C VAL A 168 20.74 3.09 -16.34
N CYS A 169 19.49 2.84 -16.73
CA CYS A 169 18.54 3.86 -17.12
C CYS A 169 17.26 3.77 -16.30
N ALA A 170 16.42 4.81 -16.38
CA ALA A 170 15.12 4.82 -15.73
C ALA A 170 14.03 5.33 -16.68
N ILE A 171 12.84 4.73 -16.54
CA ILE A 171 11.58 5.30 -17.00
C ILE A 171 10.62 5.37 -15.83
N TYR A 172 10.04 6.54 -15.55
CA TYR A 172 9.23 6.73 -14.37
C TYR A 172 8.07 7.71 -14.61
N GLN A 173 6.99 7.51 -13.85
CA GLN A 173 5.84 8.42 -13.87
C GLN A 173 6.26 9.79 -13.37
N ASP A 174 5.88 10.86 -14.07
CA ASP A 174 6.20 12.24 -13.72
C ASP A 174 5.28 12.74 -12.59
N ASP A 175 5.44 12.14 -11.42
CA ASP A 175 4.77 12.50 -10.17
C ASP A 175 5.53 11.96 -8.95
N GLU A 176 4.97 12.14 -7.74
CA GLU A 176 5.58 11.77 -6.47
C GLU A 176 5.91 10.27 -6.39
N PHE A 177 5.07 9.40 -6.98
CA PHE A 177 5.32 7.97 -7.02
C PHE A 177 6.58 7.64 -7.82
N GLY A 178 6.65 8.11 -9.07
CA GLY A 178 7.80 7.83 -9.93
C GLY A 178 9.10 8.43 -9.39
N LEU A 179 9.03 9.61 -8.76
CA LEU A 179 10.17 10.26 -8.12
C LEU A 179 10.71 9.47 -6.92
N GLU A 180 9.85 8.81 -6.12
CA GLU A 180 10.32 7.97 -5.00
C GLU A 180 11.09 6.75 -5.49
N VAL A 181 10.63 6.10 -6.57
CA VAL A 181 11.34 5.00 -7.22
C VAL A 181 12.69 5.47 -7.75
N LEU A 182 12.71 6.61 -8.48
CA LEU A 182 13.93 7.20 -9.04
C LEU A 182 14.96 7.52 -7.97
N ARG A 183 14.57 8.25 -6.92
CA ARG A 183 15.47 8.67 -5.82
C ARG A 183 16.10 7.48 -5.09
N GLY A 184 15.34 6.42 -4.86
CA GLY A 184 15.88 5.20 -4.27
C GLY A 184 16.95 4.56 -5.17
N ALA A 185 16.67 4.46 -6.46
CA ALA A 185 17.62 3.92 -7.44
C ALA A 185 18.87 4.80 -7.59
N GLU A 186 18.73 6.14 -7.60
CA GLU A 186 19.87 7.06 -7.62
C GLU A 186 20.75 6.89 -6.39
N THR A 187 20.15 6.76 -5.21
CA THR A 187 20.90 6.51 -3.97
C THR A 187 21.64 5.18 -4.01
N GLY A 188 20.97 4.14 -4.54
CA GLY A 188 21.59 2.83 -4.74
C GLY A 188 22.78 2.90 -5.71
N LEU A 189 22.65 3.55 -6.85
CA LEU A 189 23.73 3.73 -7.82
C LEU A 189 24.92 4.51 -7.21
N LYS A 190 24.64 5.63 -6.52
CA LYS A 190 25.68 6.42 -5.85
C LYS A 190 26.47 5.63 -4.82
N SER A 191 25.83 4.70 -4.11
CA SER A 191 26.52 3.84 -3.13
C SER A 191 27.60 2.96 -3.75
N ILE A 192 27.50 2.70 -5.05
CA ILE A 192 28.48 1.93 -5.86
C ILE A 192 29.22 2.80 -6.86
N LYS A 193 29.21 4.14 -6.67
CA LYS A 193 29.89 5.14 -7.50
C LYS A 193 29.43 5.15 -8.98
N MET A 194 28.15 4.92 -9.19
CA MET A 194 27.49 4.99 -10.49
C MET A 194 26.40 6.05 -10.50
N ASP A 195 26.06 6.51 -11.70
CA ASP A 195 24.93 7.39 -12.00
C ASP A 195 24.05 6.78 -13.09
N PHE A 196 22.83 7.28 -13.25
CA PHE A 196 22.01 6.92 -14.39
C PHE A 196 22.64 7.39 -15.71
N THR A 197 22.67 6.51 -16.70
CA THR A 197 23.07 6.82 -18.07
C THR A 197 22.01 7.66 -18.78
N GLU A 198 20.72 7.33 -18.57
CA GLU A 198 19.59 8.06 -19.15
C GLU A 198 18.39 7.98 -18.18
N LYS A 199 17.64 9.08 -18.09
CA LYS A 199 16.39 9.18 -17.33
C LYS A 199 15.28 9.70 -18.22
N THR A 200 14.18 8.98 -18.32
CA THR A 200 13.01 9.35 -19.11
C THR A 200 11.75 9.35 -18.26
N THR A 201 10.82 10.23 -18.57
CA THR A 201 9.53 10.33 -17.87
C THR A 201 8.36 10.03 -18.79
N TYR A 202 7.22 9.75 -18.19
CA TYR A 202 5.93 9.70 -18.86
C TYR A 202 4.84 10.35 -17.99
N LYS A 203 3.81 10.87 -18.63
CA LYS A 203 2.64 11.41 -17.95
C LYS A 203 1.68 10.27 -17.56
N ARG A 204 0.99 10.42 -16.44
CA ARG A 204 -0.05 9.48 -16.00
C ARG A 204 -1.06 9.20 -17.13
N GLY A 205 -1.31 7.93 -17.42
CA GLY A 205 -2.19 7.50 -18.49
C GLY A 205 -1.55 7.45 -19.89
N ALA A 206 -0.23 7.62 -20.00
CA ALA A 206 0.49 7.44 -21.27
C ALA A 206 0.32 6.00 -21.80
N THR A 207 0.24 5.89 -23.12
CA THR A 207 0.07 4.61 -23.84
C THR A 207 1.16 4.37 -24.90
N ASP A 208 1.97 5.37 -25.21
CA ASP A 208 3.10 5.28 -26.15
C ASP A 208 4.41 5.53 -25.39
N PHE A 209 5.35 4.61 -25.55
CA PHE A 209 6.67 4.60 -24.91
C PHE A 209 7.81 4.54 -25.94
N SER A 210 7.53 4.77 -27.21
CA SER A 210 8.49 4.66 -28.31
C SER A 210 9.67 5.64 -28.15
N SER A 211 9.38 6.88 -27.77
CA SER A 211 10.41 7.91 -27.55
C SER A 211 11.35 7.56 -26.39
N GLN A 212 10.80 7.18 -25.24
CA GLN A 212 11.57 6.78 -24.07
C GLN A 212 12.43 5.54 -24.38
N THR A 213 11.84 4.54 -25.02
CA THR A 213 12.53 3.30 -25.42
C THR A 213 13.68 3.59 -26.38
N ALA A 214 13.45 4.43 -27.41
CA ALA A 214 14.49 4.81 -28.37
C ALA A 214 15.66 5.52 -27.70
N ARG A 215 15.41 6.47 -26.77
CA ARG A 215 16.46 7.16 -26.02
C ARG A 215 17.29 6.20 -25.17
N MET A 216 16.66 5.31 -24.41
CA MET A 216 17.35 4.35 -23.56
C MET A 216 18.15 3.32 -24.40
N LYS A 217 17.61 2.89 -25.55
CA LYS A 217 18.32 2.02 -26.50
C LYS A 217 19.56 2.71 -27.08
N SER A 218 19.42 3.97 -27.52
CA SER A 218 20.55 4.76 -28.06
C SER A 218 21.63 5.03 -27.02
N ALA A 219 21.26 5.18 -25.75
CA ALA A 219 22.20 5.31 -24.64
C ALA A 219 22.93 3.99 -24.30
N GLY A 220 22.47 2.87 -24.85
CA GLY A 220 23.04 1.54 -24.62
C GLY A 220 22.75 1.00 -23.23
N CYS A 221 21.55 1.28 -22.68
CA CYS A 221 21.16 0.83 -21.38
C CYS A 221 21.11 -0.70 -21.27
N GLU A 222 21.73 -1.26 -20.25
CA GLU A 222 21.75 -2.68 -19.95
C GLU A 222 20.71 -3.07 -18.88
N MET A 223 20.33 -2.09 -18.03
CA MET A 223 19.25 -2.23 -17.06
C MET A 223 18.35 -0.99 -17.11
N VAL A 224 17.05 -1.18 -17.00
CA VAL A 224 16.05 -0.11 -16.90
C VAL A 224 15.26 -0.27 -15.60
N VAL A 225 15.35 0.75 -14.75
CA VAL A 225 14.52 0.88 -13.56
C VAL A 225 13.16 1.43 -13.96
N LEU A 226 12.11 0.74 -13.52
CA LEU A 226 10.72 1.03 -13.86
C LEU A 226 9.99 1.67 -12.67
N GLY A 227 9.82 2.99 -12.71
CA GLY A 227 8.88 3.72 -11.86
C GLY A 227 7.50 3.74 -12.52
N THR A 228 6.96 2.56 -12.81
CA THR A 228 5.76 2.32 -13.61
C THR A 228 4.75 1.45 -12.87
N ILE A 229 3.50 1.52 -13.32
CA ILE A 229 2.40 0.67 -12.85
C ILE A 229 2.03 -0.37 -13.92
N ILE A 230 0.77 -0.82 -14.03
CA ILE A 230 0.40 -1.99 -14.86
C ILE A 230 0.67 -1.74 -16.36
N ARG A 231 -0.10 -0.81 -16.96
CA ARG A 231 -0.10 -0.60 -18.42
C ARG A 231 1.21 -0.07 -18.94
N GLU A 232 1.80 0.83 -18.19
CA GLU A 232 3.07 1.48 -18.52
C GLU A 232 4.23 0.48 -18.45
N THR A 233 4.24 -0.42 -17.47
CA THR A 233 5.21 -1.51 -17.38
C THR A 233 5.11 -2.42 -18.62
N VAL A 234 3.90 -2.89 -18.92
CA VAL A 234 3.65 -3.76 -20.08
C VAL A 234 4.00 -3.05 -21.37
N GLY A 235 3.54 -1.80 -21.54
CA GLY A 235 3.78 -1.00 -22.75
C GLY A 235 5.26 -0.70 -22.99
N ALA A 236 5.99 -0.28 -21.97
CA ALA A 236 7.41 0.02 -22.07
C ALA A 236 8.25 -1.22 -22.41
N ILE A 237 7.99 -2.34 -21.75
CA ILE A 237 8.69 -3.60 -22.03
C ILE A 237 8.33 -4.15 -23.43
N ALA A 238 7.06 -4.15 -23.80
CA ALA A 238 6.62 -4.60 -25.12
C ALA A 238 7.26 -3.79 -26.25
N GLU A 239 7.28 -2.45 -26.13
CA GLU A 239 7.94 -1.59 -27.11
C GLU A 239 9.46 -1.81 -27.18
N ALA A 240 10.12 -2.04 -26.04
CA ALA A 240 11.52 -2.39 -26.01
C ALA A 240 11.78 -3.71 -26.76
N ARG A 241 11.04 -4.75 -26.46
CA ARG A 241 11.17 -6.07 -27.14
C ARG A 241 10.92 -5.98 -28.64
N LYS A 242 9.88 -5.26 -29.06
CA LYS A 242 9.53 -5.02 -30.46
C LYS A 242 10.67 -4.37 -31.24
N THR A 243 11.41 -3.47 -30.63
CA THR A 243 12.55 -2.78 -31.24
C THR A 243 13.88 -3.54 -31.12
N GLY A 244 13.89 -4.74 -30.53
CA GLY A 244 15.10 -5.51 -30.27
C GLY A 244 15.94 -4.96 -29.12
N PHE A 245 15.39 -4.08 -28.29
CA PHE A 245 16.03 -3.60 -27.07
C PHE A 245 15.67 -4.51 -25.89
N ASN A 246 16.68 -5.23 -25.37
CA ASN A 246 16.49 -6.28 -24.39
C ASN A 246 17.30 -6.06 -23.09
N PRO A 247 17.14 -4.94 -22.39
CA PRO A 247 17.80 -4.74 -21.11
C PRO A 247 17.15 -5.60 -20.02
N LEU A 248 17.80 -5.68 -18.87
CA LEU A 248 17.17 -6.13 -17.64
C LEU A 248 16.15 -5.06 -17.19
N PHE A 249 14.94 -5.48 -16.87
CA PHE A 249 13.91 -4.59 -16.31
C PHE A 249 13.73 -4.85 -14.82
N LEU A 250 13.75 -3.81 -14.02
CA LEU A 250 13.54 -3.84 -12.56
C LEU A 250 12.41 -2.89 -12.17
N GLY A 251 11.28 -3.41 -11.72
CA GLY A 251 10.17 -2.66 -11.15
C GLY A 251 10.22 -2.57 -9.62
N SER A 252 9.54 -1.57 -9.07
CA SER A 252 9.21 -1.54 -7.64
C SER A 252 8.06 -2.50 -7.33
N SER A 253 7.67 -2.59 -6.05
CA SER A 253 6.49 -3.38 -5.64
C SER A 253 5.17 -2.92 -6.28
N ALA A 254 5.12 -1.71 -6.85
CA ALA A 254 3.98 -1.24 -7.62
C ALA A 254 3.79 -2.02 -8.94
N ALA A 255 4.84 -2.58 -9.50
CA ALA A 255 4.79 -3.43 -10.69
C ALA A 255 4.72 -4.94 -10.36
N TYR A 256 4.76 -5.31 -9.08
CA TYR A 256 4.67 -6.71 -8.65
C TYR A 256 3.20 -7.16 -8.61
N THR A 257 2.70 -7.64 -9.73
CA THR A 257 1.35 -8.22 -9.87
C THR A 257 1.32 -9.21 -11.04
N ASP A 258 0.44 -10.19 -10.96
CA ASP A 258 0.19 -11.15 -12.04
C ASP A 258 -0.39 -10.49 -13.30
N LEU A 259 -1.02 -9.33 -13.18
CA LEU A 259 -1.53 -8.57 -14.32
C LEU A 259 -0.41 -8.22 -15.33
N ILE A 260 0.84 -8.08 -14.89
CA ILE A 260 1.96 -7.81 -15.79
C ILE A 260 2.14 -8.95 -16.80
N HIS A 261 2.29 -10.17 -16.35
CA HIS A 261 2.47 -11.31 -17.25
C HIS A 261 1.15 -11.78 -17.91
N LYS A 262 -0.01 -11.56 -17.26
CA LYS A 262 -1.31 -11.85 -17.88
C LYS A 262 -1.60 -10.94 -19.09
N LEU A 263 -1.24 -9.67 -19.01
CA LEU A 263 -1.46 -8.70 -20.08
C LEU A 263 -0.33 -8.68 -21.11
N GLY A 264 0.91 -8.79 -20.67
CA GLY A 264 2.09 -8.68 -21.53
C GLY A 264 2.62 -10.02 -22.06
N GLY A 265 2.13 -11.13 -21.53
CA GLY A 265 2.51 -12.48 -21.97
C GLY A 265 4.00 -12.74 -21.83
N LYS A 266 4.53 -13.53 -22.76
CA LYS A 266 5.95 -13.97 -22.77
C LYS A 266 6.96 -12.83 -22.85
N ALA A 267 6.56 -11.65 -23.36
CA ALA A 267 7.46 -10.49 -23.42
C ALA A 267 7.90 -10.00 -22.03
N MET A 268 7.16 -10.35 -20.99
CA MET A 268 7.44 -9.97 -19.60
C MET A 268 8.39 -10.95 -18.90
N ASP A 269 8.67 -12.12 -19.47
CA ASP A 269 9.59 -13.08 -18.86
C ASP A 269 10.98 -12.44 -18.66
N GLY A 270 11.57 -12.72 -17.51
CA GLY A 270 12.85 -12.14 -17.12
C GLY A 270 12.75 -10.79 -16.40
N MET A 271 11.58 -10.15 -16.34
CA MET A 271 11.39 -8.91 -15.56
C MET A 271 11.54 -9.19 -14.06
N TYR A 272 12.28 -8.32 -13.39
CA TYR A 272 12.43 -8.31 -11.93
C TYR A 272 11.48 -7.30 -11.30
N ALA A 273 11.02 -7.58 -10.09
CA ALA A 273 10.35 -6.60 -9.25
C ALA A 273 10.70 -6.80 -7.77
N ALA A 274 10.83 -5.69 -7.04
CA ALA A 274 10.85 -5.74 -5.59
C ALA A 274 9.48 -6.15 -5.06
N MET A 275 9.47 -6.92 -3.99
CA MET A 275 8.23 -7.39 -3.37
C MET A 275 8.39 -7.52 -1.85
N THR A 276 7.28 -7.49 -1.14
CA THR A 276 7.23 -7.65 0.32
C THR A 276 6.45 -8.89 0.73
N VAL A 277 5.38 -9.21 -0.01
CA VAL A 277 4.50 -10.35 0.24
C VAL A 277 4.35 -11.16 -1.06
N PRO A 278 4.49 -12.50 -1.03
CA PRO A 278 4.30 -13.35 -2.19
C PRO A 278 2.93 -13.22 -2.86
N HIS A 279 2.88 -13.42 -4.17
CA HIS A 279 1.62 -13.47 -4.90
C HIS A 279 0.84 -14.75 -4.54
N PRO A 280 -0.47 -14.67 -4.21
CA PRO A 280 -1.26 -15.81 -3.73
C PRO A 280 -1.86 -16.61 -4.90
N TYR A 281 -1.06 -17.41 -5.60
CA TYR A 281 -1.57 -18.26 -6.68
C TYR A 281 -2.57 -19.29 -6.18
N LEU A 282 -3.57 -19.66 -7.02
CA LEU A 282 -4.60 -20.65 -6.67
C LEU A 282 -4.04 -22.05 -6.42
N ASP A 283 -2.95 -22.38 -7.12
CA ASP A 283 -2.22 -23.66 -7.06
C ASP A 283 -1.01 -23.58 -6.11
N GLU A 284 -1.02 -22.66 -5.14
CA GLU A 284 0.08 -22.52 -4.19
C GLU A 284 0.23 -23.79 -3.34
N THR A 285 1.48 -24.18 -3.05
CA THR A 285 1.77 -25.36 -2.24
C THR A 285 1.39 -25.19 -0.76
N SER A 286 1.37 -23.97 -0.27
CA SER A 286 0.86 -23.63 1.06
C SER A 286 -0.64 -23.83 1.12
N LYS A 287 -1.08 -24.85 1.85
CA LYS A 287 -2.52 -25.17 2.04
C LYS A 287 -3.33 -23.97 2.57
N PRO A 288 -2.87 -23.19 3.57
CA PRO A 288 -3.61 -22.02 4.04
C PRO A 288 -3.77 -20.96 2.94
N ILE A 289 -2.72 -20.68 2.15
CA ILE A 289 -2.78 -19.70 1.06
C ILE A 289 -3.72 -20.19 -0.04
N ALA A 290 -3.59 -21.45 -0.47
CA ALA A 290 -4.47 -22.04 -1.48
C ALA A 290 -5.95 -22.03 -1.05
N ALA A 291 -6.24 -22.37 0.20
CA ALA A 291 -7.60 -22.32 0.74
C ALA A 291 -8.16 -20.89 0.77
N TRP A 292 -7.36 -19.93 1.19
CA TRP A 292 -7.74 -18.51 1.17
C TRP A 292 -8.00 -18.01 -0.26
N ALA A 293 -7.11 -18.32 -1.19
CA ALA A 293 -7.18 -17.92 -2.59
C ALA A 293 -8.45 -18.49 -3.27
N ASN A 294 -8.74 -19.77 -3.06
CA ASN A 294 -9.94 -20.39 -3.61
C ASN A 294 -11.23 -19.83 -3.01
N LYS A 295 -11.26 -19.53 -1.70
CA LYS A 295 -12.39 -18.84 -1.06
C LYS A 295 -12.58 -17.41 -1.60
N TYR A 296 -11.47 -16.70 -1.86
CA TYR A 296 -11.53 -15.38 -2.47
C TYR A 296 -12.15 -15.44 -3.86
N LYS A 297 -11.66 -16.34 -4.73
CA LYS A 297 -12.19 -16.55 -6.08
C LYS A 297 -13.68 -16.94 -6.06
N ALA A 298 -14.06 -17.85 -5.18
CA ALA A 298 -15.47 -18.26 -5.03
C ALA A 298 -16.38 -17.08 -4.64
N LYS A 299 -15.89 -16.14 -3.83
CA LYS A 299 -16.66 -15.00 -3.35
C LYS A 299 -16.75 -13.86 -4.36
N PHE A 300 -15.68 -13.53 -5.06
CA PHE A 300 -15.58 -12.34 -5.90
C PHE A 300 -15.56 -12.61 -7.41
N GLY A 301 -15.41 -13.88 -7.82
CA GLY A 301 -15.35 -14.29 -9.22
C GLY A 301 -13.99 -14.13 -9.89
N ASP A 302 -13.10 -13.32 -9.31
CA ASP A 302 -11.76 -13.04 -9.82
C ASP A 302 -10.69 -13.81 -9.06
N ASP A 303 -9.55 -14.07 -9.69
CA ASP A 303 -8.37 -14.59 -9.00
C ASP A 303 -7.83 -13.56 -8.01
N PRO A 304 -7.37 -13.99 -6.82
CA PRO A 304 -6.73 -13.07 -5.90
C PRO A 304 -5.39 -12.60 -6.45
N THR A 305 -5.01 -11.38 -6.11
CA THR A 305 -3.70 -10.80 -6.42
C THR A 305 -2.98 -10.43 -5.12
N VAL A 306 -1.72 -10.02 -5.21
CA VAL A 306 -1.01 -9.47 -4.05
C VAL A 306 -1.73 -8.24 -3.46
N PHE A 307 -2.44 -7.47 -4.28
CA PHE A 307 -3.23 -6.32 -3.81
C PHE A 307 -4.45 -6.74 -2.99
N SER A 308 -5.06 -7.89 -3.28
CA SER A 308 -6.10 -8.46 -2.41
C SER A 308 -5.54 -8.94 -1.07
N VAL A 309 -4.31 -9.45 -1.05
CA VAL A 309 -3.59 -9.76 0.19
C VAL A 309 -3.34 -8.49 0.99
N TYR A 310 -2.87 -7.41 0.35
CA TYR A 310 -2.67 -6.13 1.05
C TYR A 310 -3.96 -5.65 1.72
N GLY A 311 -5.08 -5.63 1.01
CA GLY A 311 -6.37 -5.26 1.61
C GLY A 311 -6.73 -6.11 2.83
N TYR A 312 -6.52 -7.42 2.73
CA TYR A 312 -6.80 -8.38 3.81
C TYR A 312 -5.93 -8.15 5.05
N ILE A 313 -4.60 -8.06 4.90
CA ILE A 313 -3.66 -7.90 6.02
C ILE A 313 -3.75 -6.52 6.66
N ILE A 314 -4.11 -5.48 5.91
CA ILE A 314 -4.32 -4.14 6.46
C ILE A 314 -5.52 -4.12 7.40
N VAL A 315 -6.62 -4.77 7.02
CA VAL A 315 -7.79 -4.92 7.91
C VAL A 315 -7.45 -5.81 9.11
N ASP A 316 -6.67 -6.88 8.93
CA ASP A 316 -6.22 -7.72 10.05
C ASP A 316 -5.38 -6.93 11.06
N ALA A 317 -4.48 -6.07 10.58
CA ALA A 317 -3.70 -5.17 11.43
C ALA A 317 -4.60 -4.17 12.18
N PHE A 318 -5.63 -3.62 11.50
CA PHE A 318 -6.62 -2.76 12.14
C PHE A 318 -7.37 -3.49 13.26
N ILE A 319 -7.84 -4.71 13.01
CA ILE A 319 -8.55 -5.53 13.99
C ILE A 319 -7.69 -5.72 15.25
N ARG A 320 -6.43 -6.13 15.08
CA ARG A 320 -5.47 -6.33 16.19
C ARG A 320 -5.25 -5.04 16.99
N GLY A 321 -5.08 -3.92 16.29
CA GLY A 321 -4.94 -2.61 16.94
C GLY A 321 -6.18 -2.19 17.72
N ALA A 322 -7.37 -2.36 17.16
CA ALA A 322 -8.63 -2.01 17.78
C ALA A 322 -8.99 -2.93 18.98
N GLU A 323 -8.72 -4.22 18.87
CA GLU A 323 -8.84 -5.17 20.00
C GLU A 323 -7.93 -4.77 21.17
N LYS A 324 -6.66 -4.46 20.86
CA LYS A 324 -5.67 -4.01 21.85
C LYS A 324 -6.02 -2.65 22.48
N ALA A 325 -6.65 -1.75 21.72
CA ALA A 325 -7.10 -0.45 22.21
C ALA A 325 -8.24 -0.57 23.25
N GLY A 326 -8.96 -1.69 23.24
CA GLY A 326 -10.02 -1.98 24.21
C GLY A 326 -11.40 -1.41 23.83
N PRO A 327 -12.41 -1.59 24.70
CA PRO A 327 -13.79 -1.24 24.40
C PRO A 327 -14.03 0.28 24.23
N ASN A 328 -13.19 1.12 24.82
CA ASN A 328 -13.27 2.58 24.71
C ASN A 328 -12.40 3.07 23.53
N LEU A 329 -12.74 2.62 22.33
CA LEU A 329 -11.99 2.92 21.12
C LEU A 329 -12.09 4.40 20.73
N THR A 330 -10.95 5.07 20.72
CA THR A 330 -10.75 6.44 20.24
C THR A 330 -9.52 6.47 19.33
N THR A 331 -9.32 7.56 18.58
CA THR A 331 -8.09 7.75 17.81
C THR A 331 -6.86 7.64 18.71
N ASP A 332 -6.88 8.25 19.90
CA ASP A 332 -5.73 8.21 20.81
C ASP A 332 -5.49 6.83 21.42
N SER A 333 -6.54 6.11 21.82
CA SER A 333 -6.38 4.73 22.32
C SER A 333 -5.88 3.77 21.22
N PHE A 334 -6.32 3.98 19.98
CA PHE A 334 -5.84 3.19 18.83
C PHE A 334 -4.35 3.47 18.54
N ILE A 335 -3.93 4.74 18.50
CA ILE A 335 -2.52 5.12 18.35
C ILE A 335 -1.67 4.48 19.44
N LYS A 336 -2.07 4.61 20.70
CA LYS A 336 -1.34 4.01 21.84
C LYS A 336 -1.22 2.48 21.69
N ALA A 337 -2.27 1.82 21.20
CA ALA A 337 -2.23 0.39 20.94
C ALA A 337 -1.28 0.03 19.80
N MET A 338 -1.35 0.78 18.69
CA MET A 338 -0.48 0.57 17.52
C MET A 338 0.98 0.80 17.83
N ASP A 339 1.34 1.85 18.60
CA ASP A 339 2.71 2.21 18.96
C ASP A 339 3.45 1.15 19.80
N SER A 340 2.75 0.12 20.23
CA SER A 340 3.30 -1.02 20.94
C SER A 340 2.90 -2.36 20.31
N LEU A 341 2.38 -2.33 19.08
CA LEU A 341 1.93 -3.52 18.38
C LEU A 341 3.06 -4.12 17.54
N THR A 342 3.27 -5.42 17.73
CA THR A 342 4.04 -6.24 16.81
C THR A 342 3.08 -7.08 15.99
N LEU A 343 3.19 -7.00 14.68
CA LEU A 343 2.47 -7.84 13.73
C LEU A 343 3.32 -9.07 13.44
N PRO A 344 2.91 -10.27 13.82
CA PRO A 344 3.69 -11.47 13.51
C PRO A 344 3.71 -11.74 12.01
N PRO A 345 4.65 -12.54 11.50
CA PRO A 345 4.57 -13.06 10.14
C PRO A 345 3.20 -13.67 9.88
N ASP A 346 2.62 -13.33 8.75
CA ASP A 346 1.29 -13.81 8.36
C ASP A 346 1.37 -15.09 7.50
N MET A 347 0.20 -15.68 7.21
CA MET A 347 0.13 -16.88 6.38
C MET A 347 0.62 -16.68 4.94
N PHE A 348 0.69 -15.43 4.47
CA PHE A 348 1.15 -15.08 3.11
C PHE A 348 2.67 -14.92 3.02
N GLY A 349 3.40 -15.09 4.13
CA GLY A 349 4.85 -15.00 4.16
C GLY A 349 5.38 -13.57 4.17
N GLY A 350 4.58 -12.62 4.63
CA GLY A 350 5.04 -11.26 4.93
C GLY A 350 6.01 -11.25 6.13
N PRO A 351 6.92 -10.28 6.21
CA PRO A 351 7.84 -10.16 7.34
C PRO A 351 7.10 -9.71 8.60
N GLU A 352 7.68 -10.00 9.77
CA GLU A 352 7.27 -9.37 11.01
C GLU A 352 7.31 -7.85 10.89
N GLY A 353 6.29 -7.17 11.42
CA GLY A 353 6.18 -5.73 11.46
C GLY A 353 6.04 -5.20 12.89
N LYS A 354 6.57 -4.00 13.14
CA LYS A 354 6.50 -3.37 14.44
C LYS A 354 6.33 -1.86 14.31
N PHE A 355 5.42 -1.31 15.10
CA PHE A 355 5.27 0.15 15.27
C PHE A 355 5.78 0.58 16.64
N THR A 356 6.26 1.82 16.73
CA THR A 356 6.72 2.46 17.97
C THR A 356 6.23 3.90 18.01
N PRO A 357 6.25 4.58 19.16
CA PRO A 357 5.82 5.99 19.25
C PRO A 357 6.56 6.97 18.33
N THR A 358 7.71 6.57 17.79
CA THR A 358 8.54 7.41 16.92
C THR A 358 8.79 6.82 15.53
N GLN A 359 8.30 5.60 15.28
CA GLN A 359 8.48 4.89 14.01
C GLN A 359 7.19 4.23 13.58
N HIS A 360 6.53 4.82 12.59
CA HIS A 360 5.27 4.36 12.03
C HIS A 360 5.41 3.65 10.68
N LEU A 361 6.60 3.15 10.35
CA LEU A 361 6.82 2.17 9.29
C LEU A 361 6.91 0.78 9.91
N SER A 362 6.02 -0.13 9.52
CA SER A 362 5.93 -1.48 10.08
C SER A 362 7.18 -2.31 9.79
N SER A 363 7.63 -2.30 8.53
CA SER A 363 8.81 -3.03 8.08
C SER A 363 9.41 -2.37 6.84
N ASN A 364 10.74 -2.32 6.75
CA ASN A 364 11.46 -1.87 5.56
C ASN A 364 12.08 -3.03 4.77
N ARG A 365 11.63 -4.26 5.00
CA ARG A 365 12.15 -5.45 4.34
C ARG A 365 11.50 -5.67 2.99
N SER A 366 12.32 -5.79 1.95
CA SER A 366 11.92 -6.21 0.61
C SER A 366 12.89 -7.23 0.05
N ARG A 367 12.45 -7.98 -0.95
CA ARG A 367 13.26 -8.96 -1.69
C ARG A 367 12.86 -8.93 -3.15
N LEU A 368 13.60 -9.65 -4.00
CA LEU A 368 13.32 -9.71 -5.43
C LEU A 368 12.50 -10.94 -5.81
N SER A 369 11.64 -10.71 -6.77
CA SER A 369 10.97 -11.73 -7.57
C SER A 369 11.26 -11.51 -9.05
N GLN A 370 11.19 -12.57 -9.87
CA GLN A 370 11.35 -12.52 -11.30
C GLN A 370 10.22 -13.27 -11.99
N ILE A 371 9.73 -12.74 -13.11
CA ILE A 371 8.79 -13.48 -13.96
C ILE A 371 9.56 -14.57 -14.71
N GLN A 372 9.20 -15.83 -14.47
CA GLN A 372 9.73 -17.02 -15.10
C GLN A 372 8.57 -17.92 -15.51
N ASP A 373 8.47 -18.23 -16.79
CA ASP A 373 7.38 -19.04 -17.35
C ASP A 373 5.99 -18.50 -17.03
N GLY A 374 5.81 -17.16 -17.14
CA GLY A 374 4.55 -16.48 -16.87
C GLY A 374 4.12 -16.50 -15.39
N ARG A 375 5.06 -16.59 -14.46
CA ARG A 375 4.79 -16.63 -13.03
C ARG A 375 5.89 -15.90 -12.24
N TRP A 376 5.51 -15.15 -11.22
CA TRP A 376 6.45 -14.57 -10.27
C TRP A 376 7.11 -15.66 -9.42
N LYS A 377 8.44 -15.71 -9.41
CA LYS A 377 9.23 -16.58 -8.55
C LYS A 377 10.15 -15.75 -7.69
N ILE A 378 10.18 -16.03 -6.41
CA ILE A 378 11.09 -15.39 -5.45
C ILE A 378 12.51 -15.85 -5.76
N ILE A 379 13.44 -14.90 -5.87
CA ILE A 379 14.83 -15.17 -6.28
C ILE A 379 15.89 -14.65 -5.32
N SER A 380 15.49 -13.97 -4.24
CA SER A 380 16.42 -13.48 -3.21
C SER A 380 15.84 -13.63 -1.82
N ASP A 381 16.70 -13.58 -0.82
CA ASP A 381 16.31 -13.31 0.55
C ASP A 381 15.91 -11.84 0.72
N TYR A 382 15.35 -11.49 1.89
CA TYR A 382 15.08 -10.11 2.25
C TYR A 382 16.37 -9.31 2.38
N TYR A 383 16.41 -8.15 1.73
CA TYR A 383 17.50 -7.20 1.90
C TYR A 383 17.55 -6.71 3.36
N LYS A 384 18.76 -6.60 3.88
CA LYS A 384 19.05 -5.94 5.14
C LYS A 384 19.39 -4.49 4.81
N LEU A 385 18.60 -3.56 5.31
CA LEU A 385 18.86 -2.14 5.22
C LEU A 385 19.24 -1.65 6.61
N ASP A 386 20.45 -1.15 6.69
CA ASP A 386 20.98 -0.54 7.92
C ASP A 386 20.39 0.86 8.12
#